data_06125d447301e1c665651959ba4af013
#
_entry.id   06125d447301e1c665651959ba4af013
#
_cell.length_a   1.000
_cell.length_b   1.000
_cell.length_c   1.000
_cell.angle_alpha   90.00
_cell.angle_beta   90.00
_cell.angle_gamma   90.00
#
_symmetry.space_group_name_H-M   'P 1'
#
loop_
_entity.id
_entity.type
_entity.pdbx_description
1 polymer ?
#
loop_
_entity_poly.entity_id
_entity_poly.type
_entity_poly.pdbx_seq_one_letter_code
_entity_poly.pdbx_strand_id
1 'polypeptide(L)'
;MKSTWEKAFEYASMPLHGSLSRKLRKGIKVQVNEGKIYAEATLFLGEEFLRITEEDSSNGAINTYYDWKMVASVRTYSKADEEPKQRKQKA
;
A
#
# COMPACT_ATOMS: atom_id res chain seq x y z
N MET A 1 -15.52 0.08 -5.76
CA MET A 1 -15.16 0.57 -7.08
C MET A 1 -13.67 0.79 -7.16
N LYS A 2 -13.09 0.33 -8.25
CA LYS A 2 -11.66 0.43 -8.43
C LYS A 2 -11.15 1.86 -8.34
N SER A 3 -11.86 2.80 -8.97
CA SER A 3 -11.36 4.17 -9.05
C SER A 3 -11.21 4.81 -7.67
N THR A 4 -12.07 4.46 -6.73
CA THR A 4 -11.95 4.99 -5.37
C THR A 4 -10.71 4.44 -4.68
N TRP A 5 -10.54 3.13 -4.75
CA TRP A 5 -9.40 2.49 -4.08
C TRP A 5 -8.10 2.81 -4.77
N GLU A 6 -8.16 3.00 -6.09
CA GLU A 6 -6.96 3.32 -6.85
C GLU A 6 -6.32 4.60 -6.33
N LYS A 7 -7.13 5.59 -6.01
CA LYS A 7 -6.59 6.85 -5.48
C LYS A 7 -5.86 6.64 -4.16
N ALA A 8 -6.43 5.81 -3.29
CA ALA A 8 -5.79 5.55 -2.01
C ALA A 8 -4.43 4.88 -2.20
N PHE A 9 -4.36 3.92 -3.12
CA PHE A 9 -3.09 3.23 -3.35
C PHE A 9 -2.10 4.09 -4.09
N GLU A 10 -2.56 4.98 -4.96
CA GLU A 10 -1.67 5.92 -5.61
C GLU A 10 -1.04 6.88 -4.59
N TYR A 11 -1.84 7.32 -3.63
CA TYR A 11 -1.32 8.16 -2.56
C TYR A 11 -0.24 7.43 -1.77
N ALA A 12 -0.48 6.16 -1.47
CA ALA A 12 0.39 5.40 -0.58
C ALA A 12 1.64 4.86 -1.24
N SER A 13 1.76 5.01 -2.56
CA SER A 13 2.83 4.35 -3.29
C SER A 13 3.41 5.25 -4.36
N MET A 14 4.45 4.75 -5.02
CA MET A 14 5.06 5.47 -6.13
C MET A 14 5.40 4.47 -7.22
N PRO A 15 5.39 4.91 -8.49
CA PRO A 15 5.66 3.99 -9.58
C PRO A 15 7.09 3.46 -9.52
N LEU A 16 7.26 2.22 -9.92
CA LEU A 16 8.59 1.65 -10.10
C LEU A 16 8.97 1.87 -11.55
N HIS A 17 10.14 2.45 -11.74
CA HIS A 17 10.62 2.76 -13.07
C HIS A 17 10.71 1.49 -13.92
N GLY A 18 10.16 1.56 -15.14
CA GLY A 18 10.23 0.44 -16.06
C GLY A 18 9.30 -0.70 -15.73
N SER A 19 8.30 -0.46 -14.91
CA SER A 19 7.41 -1.50 -14.46
C SER A 19 6.00 -0.93 -14.32
N LEU A 20 5.00 -1.81 -14.39
CA LEU A 20 3.62 -1.43 -14.13
C LEU A 20 3.30 -1.50 -12.64
N SER A 21 4.25 -1.98 -11.85
CA SER A 21 4.05 -2.09 -10.41
C SER A 21 4.40 -0.79 -9.70
N ARG A 22 3.93 -0.67 -8.47
CA ARG A 22 4.18 0.48 -7.63
C ARG A 22 4.73 -0.03 -6.30
N LYS A 23 5.51 0.80 -5.63
CA LYS A 23 6.07 0.41 -4.34
C LYS A 23 5.51 1.31 -3.26
N LEU A 24 5.14 0.73 -2.13
CA LEU A 24 4.67 1.52 -1.00
C LEU A 24 5.75 2.52 -0.60
N ARG A 25 5.32 3.74 -0.30
CA ARG A 25 6.24 4.76 0.15
C ARG A 25 6.81 4.36 1.50
N LYS A 26 8.05 4.76 1.75
CA LYS A 26 8.67 4.48 3.02
C LYS A 26 7.84 5.11 4.13
N GLY A 27 7.56 4.33 5.16
CA GLY A 27 6.82 4.81 6.30
C GLY A 27 5.31 4.78 6.15
N ILE A 28 4.82 4.32 4.99
CA ILE A 28 3.38 4.23 4.78
C ILE A 28 2.99 2.76 4.71
N LYS A 29 1.94 2.40 5.41
CA LYS A 29 1.40 1.05 5.41
C LYS A 29 -0.03 1.09 4.90
N VAL A 30 -0.49 -0.03 4.37
CA VAL A 30 -1.87 -0.12 3.88
C VAL A 30 -2.53 -1.37 4.44
N GLN A 31 -3.83 -1.30 4.56
CA GLN A 31 -4.64 -2.41 5.02
C GLN A 31 -5.88 -2.47 4.16
N VAL A 32 -6.18 -3.64 3.62
CA VAL A 32 -7.35 -3.85 2.79
C VAL A 32 -8.39 -4.55 3.65
N ASN A 33 -9.57 -3.97 3.70
CA ASN A 33 -10.64 -4.46 4.56
C ASN A 33 -10.14 -4.44 6.02
N GLU A 34 -10.30 -5.52 6.73
CA GLU A 34 -9.79 -5.61 8.10
C GLU A 34 -8.67 -6.62 8.19
N GLY A 35 -7.99 -6.84 7.08
CA GLY A 35 -6.98 -7.87 7.03
C GLY A 35 -5.60 -7.43 7.47
N LYS A 36 -4.61 -8.07 6.88
CA LYS A 36 -3.22 -7.81 7.22
C LYS A 36 -2.80 -6.39 6.88
N ILE A 37 -1.91 -5.83 7.67
CA ILE A 37 -1.31 -4.53 7.39
C ILE A 37 -0.01 -4.76 6.63
N TYR A 38 0.12 -4.13 5.46
CA TYR A 38 1.28 -4.32 4.60
C TYR A 38 2.23 -3.14 4.72
N ALA A 39 3.52 -3.43 4.74
CA ALA A 39 4.57 -2.44 4.72
C ALA A 39 5.65 -2.91 3.75
N GLU A 40 6.28 -1.96 3.09
CA GLU A 40 7.38 -2.27 2.18
C GLU A 40 7.00 -3.30 1.12
N ALA A 41 5.78 -3.19 0.63
CA ALA A 41 5.26 -4.12 -0.36
C ALA A 41 5.21 -3.46 -1.73
N THR A 42 5.05 -4.29 -2.75
CA THR A 42 4.88 -3.84 -4.11
C THR A 42 3.44 -4.08 -4.50
N LEU A 43 2.86 -3.14 -5.22
CA LEU A 43 1.45 -3.19 -5.60
C LEU A 43 1.31 -3.25 -7.10
N PHE A 44 0.32 -4.00 -7.56
CA PHE A 44 -0.10 -3.95 -8.95
C PHE A 44 -1.58 -3.65 -8.97
N LEU A 45 -1.95 -2.52 -9.57
CA LEU A 45 -3.34 -2.09 -9.63
C LEU A 45 -3.92 -2.53 -10.96
N GLY A 46 -4.46 -3.73 -11.01
CA GLY A 46 -5.02 -4.29 -12.22
C GLY A 46 -6.41 -3.75 -12.48
N GLU A 47 -6.99 -4.17 -13.61
CA GLU A 47 -8.33 -3.74 -13.97
C GLU A 47 -9.38 -4.33 -13.03
N GLU A 48 -9.21 -5.59 -12.69
CA GLU A 48 -10.22 -6.27 -11.87
C GLU A 48 -9.70 -6.71 -10.52
N PHE A 49 -8.41 -6.58 -10.29
CA PHE A 49 -7.85 -7.06 -9.05
C PHE A 49 -6.65 -6.21 -8.63
N LEU A 50 -6.37 -6.28 -7.36
CA LEU A 50 -5.18 -5.70 -6.76
C LEU A 50 -4.28 -6.85 -6.34
N ARG A 51 -2.99 -6.77 -6.66
CA ARG A 51 -2.03 -7.74 -6.17
C ARG A 51 -1.04 -7.02 -5.26
N ILE A 52 -0.83 -7.58 -4.08
CA ILE A 52 0.16 -7.06 -3.14
C ILE A 52 1.24 -8.11 -3.00
N THR A 53 2.48 -7.73 -3.27
CA THR A 53 3.61 -8.65 -3.23
C THR A 53 4.53 -8.27 -2.09
N GLU A 54 4.85 -9.25 -1.25
CA GLU A 54 5.77 -9.07 -0.14
C GLU A 54 6.93 -10.02 -0.31
N GLU A 55 8.09 -9.62 0.20
CA GLU A 55 9.24 -10.50 0.24
C GLU A 55 9.21 -11.26 1.56
N ASP A 56 9.49 -12.54 1.49
CA ASP A 56 9.53 -13.38 2.68
C ASP A 56 10.75 -14.25 2.61
N SER A 57 11.60 -14.21 3.64
CA SER A 57 12.88 -14.92 3.59
C SER A 57 12.69 -16.43 3.44
N SER A 58 11.58 -16.96 3.93
CA SER A 58 11.34 -18.40 3.85
C SER A 58 10.65 -18.82 2.56
N ASN A 59 9.73 -18.00 2.06
CA ASN A 59 8.88 -18.37 0.95
C ASN A 59 9.16 -17.62 -0.34
N GLY A 60 10.08 -16.70 -0.33
CA GLY A 60 10.34 -15.85 -1.49
C GLY A 60 9.31 -14.74 -1.55
N ALA A 61 8.66 -14.60 -2.69
CA ALA A 61 7.65 -13.56 -2.84
C ALA A 61 6.28 -14.12 -2.54
N ILE A 62 5.53 -13.42 -1.73
CA ILE A 62 4.16 -13.80 -1.42
C ILE A 62 3.25 -12.81 -2.13
N ASN A 63 2.39 -13.31 -3.00
CA ASN A 63 1.47 -12.48 -3.76
C ASN A 63 0.06 -12.70 -3.26
N THR A 64 -0.56 -11.63 -2.79
CA THR A 64 -1.94 -11.70 -2.31
C THR A 64 -2.82 -10.93 -3.29
N TYR A 65 -3.92 -11.54 -3.70
CA TYR A 65 -4.80 -10.99 -4.71
C TYR A 65 -6.14 -10.62 -4.10
N TYR A 66 -6.64 -9.44 -4.44
CA TYR A 66 -7.95 -8.98 -4.00
C TYR A 66 -8.77 -8.61 -5.22
N ASP A 67 -9.97 -9.16 -5.31
CA ASP A 67 -10.92 -8.71 -6.34
C ASP A 67 -11.43 -7.33 -5.90
N TRP A 68 -11.34 -6.34 -6.80
CA TRP A 68 -11.80 -4.99 -6.44
C TRP A 68 -13.22 -4.99 -5.90
N LYS A 69 -14.06 -5.89 -6.39
CA LYS A 69 -15.44 -5.96 -5.94
C LYS A 69 -15.57 -6.39 -4.48
N MET A 70 -14.55 -7.02 -3.96
CA MET A 70 -14.57 -7.49 -2.58
C MET A 70 -13.86 -6.55 -1.62
N VAL A 71 -13.38 -5.43 -2.12
CA VAL A 71 -12.69 -4.46 -1.27
C VAL A 71 -13.74 -3.47 -0.75
N ALA A 72 -13.96 -3.51 0.55
CA ALA A 72 -14.94 -2.66 1.20
C ALA A 72 -14.31 -1.43 1.83
N SER A 73 -13.03 -1.50 2.20
CA SER A 73 -12.35 -0.37 2.78
C SER A 73 -10.85 -0.51 2.57
N VAL A 74 -10.18 0.63 2.52
CA VAL A 74 -8.73 0.67 2.45
C VAL A 74 -8.26 1.68 3.48
N ARG A 75 -7.34 1.28 4.34
CA ARG A 75 -6.81 2.14 5.36
C ARG A 75 -5.34 2.36 5.10
N THR A 76 -4.90 3.60 5.18
CA THR A 76 -3.47 3.90 5.06
C THR A 76 -2.98 4.43 6.40
N TYR A 77 -1.74 4.08 6.73
CA TYR A 77 -1.10 4.54 7.96
C TYR A 77 0.12 5.34 7.56
N SER A 78 0.18 6.58 8.03
CA SER A 78 1.32 7.46 7.77
C SER A 78 1.87 7.92 9.10
N LYS A 79 3.17 7.86 9.26
CA LYS A 79 3.74 8.39 10.46
C LYS A 79 3.99 9.86 10.27
N ALA A 80 3.10 10.63 10.77
CA ALA A 80 3.18 12.04 10.57
C ALA A 80 4.31 12.67 11.30
N ASP A 81 4.61 12.23 12.23
CA ASP A 81 5.56 12.83 12.93
C ASP A 81 6.79 12.53 12.78
N GLU A 82 6.75 11.88 12.01
CA GLU A 82 8.00 11.70 11.74
C GLU A 82 8.48 12.85 11.20
N GLU A 83 7.76 13.65 11.34
CA GLU A 83 8.05 14.48 11.00
C GLU A 83 8.30 15.49 11.56
N PRO A 84 7.95 15.61 12.03
CA PRO A 84 8.29 16.26 12.55
C PRO A 84 8.18 16.96 13.48
N LYS A 85 7.92 16.74 13.73
CA LYS A 85 7.82 17.04 14.21
C LYS A 85 7.84 17.60 14.69
N GLN A 86 7.46 17.59 14.64
CA GLN A 86 7.37 18.02 14.72
C GLN A 86 7.53 18.49 15.13
N ARG A 87 7.40 18.83 15.38
CA ARG A 87 7.40 19.27 15.52
C ARG A 87 7.47 19.54 16.20
N LYS A 88 7.39 19.73 16.48
CA LYS A 88 7.33 20.00 16.84
C LYS A 88 7.22 20.30 17.48
N GLN A 89 7.06 20.47 17.64
CA GLN A 89 6.97 20.79 17.90
C GLN A 89 7.09 21.02 18.49
N LYS A 90 7.29 21.37 18.89
CA LYS A 90 7.46 21.62 19.21
C LYS A 90 7.76 21.88 19.69
N ALA A 91 7.96 22.23 20.13
CA ALA A 91 8.10 22.37 20.25
C ALA A 91 8.02 22.60 20.53
#